data_5f4cd1ecffc63be10c28404baa5cd22a
#
_entry.id   5f4cd1ecffc63be10c28404baa5cd22a
#
_cell.length_a   1.000
_cell.length_b   1.000
_cell.length_c   1.000
_cell.angle_alpha   90.00
_cell.angle_beta   90.00
_cell.angle_gamma   90.00
#
_symmetry.space_group_name_H-M   'P 1'
#
loop_
_entity.id
_entity.type
_entity.pdbx_description
1 polymer ?
#
loop_
_entity_poly.entity_id
_entity_poly.type
_entity_poly.pdbx_seq_one_letter_code
_entity_poly.pdbx_strand_id
1 'polypeptide(L)'
;MKDKGEHYKTYGWTCSETNLNTLPDTAPEGAHKLSEWLTLQGRRTSLVEWLGQCKDDGRIHGRFMHIGAWTGRMSHQAPNQANIPSAFHGDPKTAVESVKHRYDGPMRKLWCVDDGNYLVGTDAEGIQLRILAHLMQSKAYVDAIVTGKKEDETDIHNVNKRALGIPHVTRDMAKTFIYAFLLGAGIPKIASILKVNRTQAQGAVNNFLESIDGLKELKKKKIPHIARRGYFTGLDGRKVKVPNEHKTLAGMLQNGESVVVKHWVLEWKKAAEKEGLDFKLIDIVHDEVQVEVPSMEIAERLIRIQKESMNRVRDNLDVFCPLAVSSDIGRNWYETH
;
A
#
# COMPACT_ATOMS: atom_id res chain seq x y z
N MET A 1 4.80 6.35 24.04
CA MET A 1 5.70 7.17 23.20
C MET A 1 6.92 6.34 22.82
N LYS A 2 7.47 6.50 21.60
CA LYS A 2 8.69 5.82 21.19
C LYS A 2 9.90 6.67 21.53
N ASP A 3 10.84 6.09 22.24
CA ASP A 3 12.19 6.62 22.39
C ASP A 3 12.90 6.57 21.04
N LYS A 4 13.51 7.66 20.61
CA LYS A 4 14.36 7.76 19.43
C LYS A 4 15.84 7.79 19.74
N GLY A 5 16.26 7.16 20.82
CA GLY A 5 17.66 7.02 21.21
C GLY A 5 18.32 8.37 21.55
N GLU A 6 19.34 8.76 20.80
CA GLU A 6 20.11 10.00 21.07
C GLU A 6 19.24 11.26 21.00
N HIS A 7 18.25 11.32 20.13
CA HIS A 7 17.33 12.46 20.07
C HIS A 7 16.54 12.59 21.36
N TYR A 8 16.05 11.48 21.92
CA TYR A 8 15.36 11.47 23.21
C TYR A 8 16.26 11.96 24.34
N LYS A 9 17.51 11.51 24.38
CA LYS A 9 18.48 11.94 25.40
C LYS A 9 18.76 13.44 25.37
N THR A 10 18.74 14.05 24.19
CA THR A 10 19.03 15.46 24.00
C THR A 10 17.79 16.36 24.14
N TYR A 11 16.66 15.93 23.57
CA TYR A 11 15.47 16.79 23.39
C TYR A 11 14.19 16.24 24.05
N GLY A 12 14.25 15.05 24.66
CA GLY A 12 13.08 14.36 25.22
C GLY A 12 12.18 13.71 24.18
N TRP A 13 10.92 13.45 24.56
CA TRP A 13 9.95 12.79 23.69
C TRP A 13 9.51 13.67 22.52
N THR A 14 9.50 13.10 21.32
CA THR A 14 9.07 13.81 20.12
C THR A 14 7.55 14.03 20.12
N CYS A 15 7.11 15.27 20.00
CA CYS A 15 5.72 15.62 19.71
C CYS A 15 5.43 15.39 18.23
N SER A 16 5.11 14.16 17.84
CA SER A 16 4.72 13.80 16.47
C SER A 16 3.30 13.26 16.46
N GLU A 17 2.60 13.36 15.32
CA GLU A 17 1.26 12.77 15.14
C GLU A 17 1.21 11.32 15.64
N THR A 18 2.21 10.50 15.31
CA THR A 18 2.28 9.09 15.73
C THR A 18 2.35 8.92 17.25
N ASN A 19 3.08 9.80 17.95
CA ASN A 19 3.18 9.73 19.40
C ASN A 19 1.95 10.32 20.09
N LEU A 20 1.46 11.43 19.59
CA LEU A 20 0.28 12.11 20.15
C LEU A 20 -1.01 11.31 19.95
N ASN A 21 -1.12 10.55 18.85
CA ASN A 21 -2.24 9.63 18.62
C ASN A 21 -2.28 8.43 19.60
N THR A 22 -1.26 8.25 20.42
CA THR A 22 -1.24 7.23 21.49
C THR A 22 -1.53 7.79 22.88
N LEU A 23 -1.92 9.06 22.98
CA LEU A 23 -2.31 9.67 24.26
C LEU A 23 -3.57 8.99 24.79
N PRO A 24 -3.61 8.66 26.11
CA PRO A 24 -4.82 8.17 26.73
C PRO A 24 -5.86 9.30 26.87
N ASP A 25 -7.13 8.94 26.98
CA ASP A 25 -8.22 9.91 27.14
C ASP A 25 -8.05 10.78 28.41
N THR A 26 -7.30 10.28 29.39
CA THR A 26 -6.96 11.02 30.64
C THR A 26 -5.82 12.02 30.46
N ALA A 27 -5.22 12.14 29.26
CA ALA A 27 -4.19 13.14 29.03
C ALA A 27 -4.77 14.56 29.13
N PRO A 28 -3.95 15.56 29.54
CA PRO A 28 -4.42 16.94 29.63
C PRO A 28 -5.04 17.43 28.30
N GLU A 29 -6.13 18.18 28.39
CA GLU A 29 -6.83 18.74 27.21
C GLU A 29 -5.89 19.49 26.27
N GLY A 30 -4.92 20.23 26.81
CA GLY A 30 -3.90 20.92 26.01
C GLY A 30 -3.06 19.99 25.13
N ALA A 31 -2.82 18.74 25.55
CA ALA A 31 -2.09 17.75 24.76
C ALA A 31 -2.94 17.24 23.58
N HIS A 32 -4.25 17.06 23.78
CA HIS A 32 -5.17 16.70 22.70
C HIS A 32 -5.34 17.87 21.70
N LYS A 33 -5.45 19.11 22.17
CA LYS A 33 -5.48 20.32 21.34
C LYS A 33 -4.18 20.47 20.53
N LEU A 34 -3.01 20.19 21.13
CA LEU A 34 -1.74 20.21 20.41
C LEU A 34 -1.71 19.16 19.31
N SER A 35 -2.22 17.96 19.58
CA SER A 35 -2.34 16.87 18.60
C SER A 35 -3.21 17.29 17.41
N GLU A 36 -4.39 17.86 17.68
CA GLU A 36 -5.29 18.39 16.65
C GLU A 36 -4.61 19.49 15.84
N TRP A 37 -4.00 20.46 16.50
CA TRP A 37 -3.34 21.59 15.84
C TRP A 37 -2.20 21.14 14.91
N LEU A 38 -1.34 20.23 15.35
CA LEU A 38 -0.23 19.72 14.52
C LEU A 38 -0.76 18.98 13.28
N THR A 39 -1.85 18.23 13.43
CA THR A 39 -2.47 17.53 12.30
C THR A 39 -3.07 18.51 11.31
N LEU A 40 -3.80 19.52 11.79
CA LEU A 40 -4.36 20.61 10.97
C LEU A 40 -3.26 21.42 10.27
N GLN A 41 -2.17 21.71 10.98
CA GLN A 41 -1.02 22.41 10.40
C GLN A 41 -0.39 21.60 9.26
N GLY A 42 -0.29 20.29 9.40
CA GLY A 42 0.16 19.40 8.32
C GLY A 42 -0.76 19.47 7.09
N ARG A 43 -2.08 19.44 7.30
CA ARG A 43 -3.07 19.55 6.19
C ARG A 43 -3.00 20.92 5.52
N ARG A 44 -2.92 22.00 6.31
CA ARG A 44 -2.73 23.36 5.80
C ARG A 44 -1.45 23.47 4.95
N THR A 45 -0.35 22.92 5.41
CA THR A 45 0.92 22.96 4.69
C THR A 45 0.80 22.26 3.32
N SER A 46 0.15 21.11 3.25
CA SER A 46 -0.10 20.41 1.99
C SER A 46 -0.96 21.24 1.03
N LEU A 47 -2.05 21.85 1.52
CA LEU A 47 -2.93 22.70 0.69
C LEU A 47 -2.20 23.93 0.14
N VAL A 48 -1.38 24.60 0.96
CA VAL A 48 -0.58 25.74 0.53
C VAL A 48 0.46 25.33 -0.52
N GLU A 49 1.10 24.17 -0.33
CA GLU A 49 2.03 23.61 -1.31
C GLU A 49 1.34 23.33 -2.65
N TRP A 50 0.19 22.66 -2.63
CA TRP A 50 -0.56 22.33 -3.84
C TRP A 50 -1.01 23.58 -4.59
N LEU A 51 -1.57 24.56 -3.86
CA LEU A 51 -1.99 25.82 -4.45
C LEU A 51 -0.81 26.57 -5.10
N GLY A 52 0.35 26.58 -4.45
CA GLY A 52 1.57 27.21 -5.00
C GLY A 52 2.16 26.49 -6.21
N GLN A 53 1.77 25.21 -6.45
CA GLN A 53 2.22 24.40 -7.59
C GLN A 53 1.22 24.35 -8.74
N CYS A 54 -0.01 24.85 -8.53
CA CYS A 54 -1.02 24.96 -9.56
C CYS A 54 -0.52 25.92 -10.66
N LYS A 55 -0.65 25.52 -11.94
CA LYS A 55 -0.24 26.28 -13.11
C LYS A 55 -1.42 27.05 -13.69
N ASP A 56 -1.13 27.86 -14.70
CA ASP A 56 -2.14 28.71 -15.39
C ASP A 56 -3.24 27.88 -16.06
N ASP A 57 -2.96 26.60 -16.38
CA ASP A 57 -3.93 25.64 -16.90
C ASP A 57 -4.84 25.03 -15.81
N GLY A 58 -4.71 25.45 -14.56
CA GLY A 58 -5.45 24.93 -13.41
C GLY A 58 -4.97 23.57 -12.91
N ARG A 59 -3.85 23.05 -13.45
CA ARG A 59 -3.32 21.72 -13.13
C ARG A 59 -2.02 21.77 -12.33
N ILE A 60 -1.76 20.67 -11.61
CA ILE A 60 -0.49 20.43 -10.94
C ILE A 60 0.30 19.41 -11.76
N HIS A 61 1.49 19.81 -12.24
CA HIS A 61 2.40 18.96 -13.00
C HIS A 61 3.52 18.44 -12.10
N GLY A 62 3.27 17.29 -11.44
CA GLY A 62 4.24 16.66 -10.57
C GLY A 62 5.43 16.04 -11.30
N ARG A 63 6.48 15.72 -10.55
CA ARG A 63 7.65 15.01 -11.07
C ARG A 63 7.67 13.56 -10.60
N PHE A 64 7.95 12.66 -11.53
CA PHE A 64 8.11 11.23 -11.27
C PHE A 64 9.57 10.82 -11.47
N MET A 65 10.15 10.21 -10.45
CA MET A 65 11.43 9.52 -10.57
C MET A 65 11.15 8.03 -10.77
N HIS A 66 11.45 7.50 -11.95
CA HIS A 66 11.14 6.11 -12.33
C HIS A 66 11.73 5.06 -11.39
N ILE A 67 12.88 5.35 -10.77
CA ILE A 67 13.56 4.50 -9.79
C ILE A 67 13.92 5.41 -8.62
N GLY A 68 12.93 5.77 -7.82
CA GLY A 68 13.09 6.63 -6.63
C GLY A 68 13.49 5.85 -5.38
N ALA A 69 13.16 4.56 -5.32
CA ALA A 69 13.52 3.66 -4.23
C ALA A 69 14.44 2.54 -4.71
N TRP A 70 15.27 1.98 -3.79
CA TRP A 70 16.14 0.85 -4.10
C TRP A 70 15.37 -0.42 -4.54
N THR A 71 14.09 -0.51 -4.18
CA THR A 71 13.16 -1.56 -4.61
C THR A 71 12.67 -1.38 -6.05
N GLY A 72 12.98 -0.26 -6.69
CA GLY A 72 12.51 0.08 -8.02
C GLY A 72 11.17 0.82 -8.05
N ARG A 73 10.50 1.06 -6.92
CA ARG A 73 9.31 1.92 -6.88
C ARG A 73 9.62 3.32 -7.36
N MET A 74 8.65 3.95 -7.99
CA MET A 74 8.71 5.38 -8.32
C MET A 74 8.66 6.23 -7.04
N SER A 75 9.19 7.43 -7.11
CA SER A 75 8.94 8.47 -6.11
C SER A 75 8.40 9.72 -6.79
N HIS A 76 7.61 10.48 -6.05
CA HIS A 76 6.94 11.68 -6.53
C HIS A 76 7.54 12.91 -5.85
N GLN A 77 7.60 14.01 -6.60
CA GLN A 77 8.09 15.30 -6.12
C GLN A 77 7.26 16.42 -6.75
N ALA A 78 7.11 17.49 -6.00
CA ALA A 78 6.48 18.73 -6.44
C ALA A 78 5.06 18.57 -7.02
N PRO A 79 4.09 18.06 -6.27
CA PRO A 79 4.16 17.57 -4.91
C PRO A 79 4.44 16.07 -4.82
N ASN A 80 4.61 15.55 -3.59
CA ASN A 80 4.63 14.11 -3.36
C ASN A 80 3.22 13.53 -3.36
N GLN A 81 2.71 13.18 -4.54
CA GLN A 81 1.35 12.66 -4.75
C GLN A 81 1.09 11.33 -4.04
N ALA A 82 2.14 10.53 -3.80
CA ALA A 82 2.02 9.30 -3.01
C ALA A 82 1.64 9.55 -1.53
N ASN A 83 1.71 10.79 -1.05
CA ASN A 83 1.35 11.19 0.31
C ASN A 83 0.04 11.98 0.38
N ILE A 84 -0.76 12.02 -0.68
CA ILE A 84 -2.11 12.60 -0.61
C ILE A 84 -2.93 11.79 0.40
N PRO A 85 -3.57 12.46 1.38
CA PRO A 85 -4.28 11.77 2.44
C PRO A 85 -5.35 10.81 1.92
N SER A 86 -5.36 9.58 2.42
CA SER A 86 -6.48 8.67 2.20
C SER A 86 -7.67 9.10 3.04
N ALA A 87 -8.89 8.95 2.52
CA ALA A 87 -10.09 9.23 3.28
C ALA A 87 -10.14 8.37 4.55
N PHE A 88 -10.50 8.99 5.67
CA PHE A 88 -10.72 8.27 6.91
C PHE A 88 -12.18 7.80 6.97
N HIS A 89 -12.37 6.50 6.98
CA HIS A 89 -13.68 5.86 7.08
C HIS A 89 -13.84 5.24 8.47
N GLY A 90 -14.78 5.69 9.24
CA GLY A 90 -15.08 5.17 10.57
C GLY A 90 -15.30 6.26 11.62
N ASP A 91 -15.60 5.86 12.85
CA ASP A 91 -15.79 6.78 13.97
C ASP A 91 -14.43 7.20 14.54
N PRO A 92 -14.13 8.51 14.57
CA PRO A 92 -12.86 8.98 15.09
C PRO A 92 -12.81 8.82 16.62
N LYS A 93 -11.75 8.18 17.11
CA LYS A 93 -11.51 7.92 18.55
C LYS A 93 -10.49 8.87 19.17
N THR A 94 -9.74 9.57 18.35
CA THR A 94 -8.69 10.50 18.81
C THR A 94 -8.83 11.85 18.12
N ALA A 95 -8.20 12.89 18.67
CA ALA A 95 -8.18 14.22 18.07
C ALA A 95 -7.58 14.18 16.66
N VAL A 96 -6.54 13.36 16.42
CA VAL A 96 -5.93 13.17 15.10
C VAL A 96 -6.90 12.52 14.12
N GLU A 97 -7.60 11.46 14.54
CA GLU A 97 -8.60 10.80 13.70
C GLU A 97 -9.79 11.71 13.39
N SER A 98 -10.19 12.58 14.31
CA SER A 98 -11.24 13.60 14.11
C SER A 98 -10.84 14.58 12.99
N VAL A 99 -9.59 15.05 12.97
CA VAL A 99 -9.08 15.90 11.88
C VAL A 99 -9.06 15.14 10.55
N LYS A 100 -8.57 13.89 10.55
CA LYS A 100 -8.54 13.05 9.34
C LYS A 100 -9.95 12.83 8.78
N HIS A 101 -10.89 12.45 9.63
CA HIS A 101 -12.28 12.25 9.24
C HIS A 101 -12.89 13.51 8.58
N ARG A 102 -12.58 14.68 9.09
CA ARG A 102 -13.14 15.94 8.60
C ARG A 102 -12.49 16.45 7.31
N TYR A 103 -11.17 16.27 7.15
CA TYR A 103 -10.39 16.95 6.11
C TYR A 103 -9.80 16.06 5.04
N ASP A 104 -9.44 14.80 5.34
CA ASP A 104 -8.69 13.95 4.39
C ASP A 104 -9.52 13.63 3.13
N GLY A 105 -10.80 13.29 3.29
CA GLY A 105 -11.70 13.07 2.16
C GLY A 105 -11.88 14.31 1.29
N PRO A 106 -12.27 15.48 1.84
CA PRO A 106 -12.32 16.72 1.09
C PRO A 106 -11.01 17.10 0.39
N MET A 107 -9.85 16.92 1.04
CA MET A 107 -8.56 17.17 0.40
C MET A 107 -8.31 16.25 -0.79
N ARG A 108 -8.71 14.98 -0.71
CA ARG A 108 -8.58 14.02 -1.82
C ARG A 108 -9.52 14.37 -2.98
N LYS A 109 -10.69 14.94 -2.73
CA LYS A 109 -11.63 15.44 -3.76
C LYS A 109 -11.09 16.60 -4.60
N LEU A 110 -10.10 17.36 -4.10
CA LEU A 110 -9.46 18.44 -4.87
C LEU A 110 -8.67 17.90 -6.08
N TRP A 111 -8.30 16.63 -6.08
CA TRP A 111 -7.67 15.96 -7.20
C TRP A 111 -8.77 15.43 -8.13
N CYS A 112 -9.23 16.27 -9.03
CA CYS A 112 -10.35 16.02 -9.91
C CYS A 112 -9.95 16.18 -11.39
N VAL A 113 -10.80 15.70 -12.26
CA VAL A 113 -10.70 15.88 -13.72
C VAL A 113 -11.48 17.12 -14.18
N ASP A 114 -11.28 17.53 -15.43
CA ASP A 114 -12.02 18.61 -16.07
C ASP A 114 -13.52 18.30 -16.13
N ASP A 115 -14.34 19.34 -16.16
CA ASP A 115 -15.79 19.20 -16.29
C ASP A 115 -16.15 18.41 -17.55
N GLY A 116 -17.03 17.43 -17.37
CA GLY A 116 -17.43 16.51 -18.43
C GLY A 116 -16.59 15.22 -18.52
N ASN A 117 -15.34 15.24 -18.10
CA ASN A 117 -14.46 14.06 -18.11
C ASN A 117 -14.70 13.13 -16.92
N TYR A 118 -14.18 11.92 -17.00
CA TYR A 118 -14.21 10.90 -15.96
C TYR A 118 -12.79 10.53 -15.53
N LEU A 119 -12.64 10.20 -14.26
CA LEU A 119 -11.44 9.62 -13.70
C LEU A 119 -11.63 8.11 -13.55
N VAL A 120 -10.70 7.33 -14.09
CA VAL A 120 -10.63 5.88 -13.91
C VAL A 120 -9.47 5.60 -12.97
N GLY A 121 -9.78 5.19 -11.75
CA GLY A 121 -8.80 4.68 -10.78
C GLY A 121 -8.74 3.16 -10.88
N THR A 122 -7.55 2.61 -11.05
CA THR A 122 -7.36 1.15 -11.13
C THR A 122 -6.20 0.73 -10.25
N ASP A 123 -6.47 -0.19 -9.34
CA ASP A 123 -5.54 -0.74 -8.35
C ASP A 123 -5.19 -2.20 -8.69
N ALA A 124 -3.93 -2.58 -8.51
CA ALA A 124 -3.50 -3.98 -8.64
C ALA A 124 -3.84 -4.76 -7.37
N GLU A 125 -4.94 -5.48 -7.40
CA GLU A 125 -5.54 -6.18 -6.27
C GLU A 125 -4.56 -7.04 -5.47
N GLY A 126 -4.28 -6.63 -4.22
CA GLY A 126 -3.49 -7.41 -3.27
C GLY A 126 -2.13 -7.85 -3.82
N ILE A 127 -1.50 -7.03 -4.64
CA ILE A 127 -0.31 -7.37 -5.42
C ILE A 127 0.81 -7.96 -4.56
N GLN A 128 1.06 -7.41 -3.36
CA GLN A 128 2.12 -7.94 -2.48
C GLN A 128 1.82 -9.36 -1.98
N LEU A 129 0.55 -9.69 -1.73
CA LEU A 129 0.15 -11.06 -1.33
C LEU A 129 0.25 -12.03 -2.51
N ARG A 130 -0.06 -11.58 -3.72
CA ARG A 130 0.11 -12.38 -4.96
C ARG A 130 1.59 -12.63 -5.27
N ILE A 131 2.46 -11.63 -5.08
CA ILE A 131 3.91 -11.80 -5.17
C ILE A 131 4.43 -12.72 -4.05
N LEU A 132 3.90 -12.61 -2.83
CA LEU A 132 4.25 -13.54 -1.75
C LEU A 132 3.89 -14.99 -2.13
N ALA A 133 2.70 -15.23 -2.66
CA ALA A 133 2.26 -16.53 -3.13
C ALA A 133 3.20 -17.08 -4.22
N HIS A 134 3.63 -16.23 -5.16
CA HIS A 134 4.64 -16.58 -6.17
C HIS A 134 5.98 -16.98 -5.53
N LEU A 135 6.49 -16.20 -4.57
CA LEU A 135 7.77 -16.48 -3.90
C LEU A 135 7.74 -17.78 -3.07
N MET A 136 6.59 -18.12 -2.51
CA MET A 136 6.35 -19.36 -1.77
C MET A 136 6.05 -20.55 -2.66
N GLN A 137 5.56 -20.35 -3.89
CA GLN A 137 5.02 -21.38 -4.80
C GLN A 137 3.89 -22.19 -4.13
N SER A 138 3.08 -21.53 -3.31
CA SER A 138 1.99 -22.14 -2.54
C SER A 138 0.67 -22.09 -3.28
N LYS A 139 0.22 -23.24 -3.80
CA LYS A 139 -1.08 -23.35 -4.47
C LYS A 139 -2.24 -23.02 -3.52
N ALA A 140 -2.18 -23.51 -2.27
CA ALA A 140 -3.23 -23.26 -1.28
C ALA A 140 -3.36 -21.75 -0.95
N TYR A 141 -2.24 -21.03 -0.92
CA TYR A 141 -2.26 -19.58 -0.70
C TYR A 141 -2.81 -18.84 -1.93
N VAL A 142 -2.48 -19.28 -3.15
CA VAL A 142 -3.07 -18.76 -4.40
C VAL A 142 -4.58 -18.99 -4.41
N ASP A 143 -5.04 -20.21 -4.09
CA ASP A 143 -6.47 -20.53 -4.08
C ASP A 143 -7.24 -19.63 -3.09
N ALA A 144 -6.67 -19.37 -1.90
CA ALA A 144 -7.27 -18.46 -0.91
C ALA A 144 -7.33 -16.98 -1.39
N ILE A 145 -6.37 -16.54 -2.20
CA ILE A 145 -6.37 -15.18 -2.80
C ILE A 145 -7.39 -15.08 -3.94
N VAL A 146 -7.47 -16.09 -4.80
CA VAL A 146 -8.20 -16.01 -6.08
C VAL A 146 -9.66 -16.43 -5.93
N THR A 147 -9.91 -17.50 -5.18
CA THR A 147 -11.26 -18.11 -5.06
C THR A 147 -11.87 -17.99 -3.66
N GLY A 148 -11.06 -17.60 -2.66
CA GLY A 148 -11.52 -17.46 -1.29
C GLY A 148 -12.54 -16.33 -1.13
N LYS A 149 -13.59 -16.60 -0.32
CA LYS A 149 -14.69 -15.67 -0.05
C LYS A 149 -14.73 -15.28 1.41
N LYS A 150 -15.06 -14.02 1.68
CA LYS A 150 -15.18 -13.49 3.05
C LYS A 150 -16.32 -14.14 3.79
N GLU A 151 -17.44 -14.37 3.09
CA GLU A 151 -18.67 -14.94 3.62
C GLU A 151 -18.47 -16.39 4.11
N ASP A 152 -17.65 -17.15 3.39
CA ASP A 152 -17.34 -18.56 3.70
C ASP A 152 -16.09 -18.68 4.58
N GLU A 153 -15.51 -17.57 5.04
CA GLU A 153 -14.24 -17.49 5.78
C GLU A 153 -13.04 -18.18 5.09
N THR A 154 -13.06 -18.31 3.77
CA THR A 154 -12.01 -18.96 2.97
C THR A 154 -11.02 -17.99 2.35
N ASP A 155 -11.26 -16.69 2.43
CA ASP A 155 -10.40 -15.66 1.89
C ASP A 155 -9.03 -15.62 2.61
N ILE A 156 -8.06 -15.00 1.97
CA ILE A 156 -6.67 -14.97 2.43
C ILE A 156 -6.49 -14.40 3.84
N HIS A 157 -7.33 -13.43 4.24
CA HIS A 157 -7.24 -12.86 5.60
C HIS A 157 -7.80 -13.79 6.66
N ASN A 158 -8.79 -14.59 6.34
CA ASN A 158 -9.29 -15.65 7.22
C ASN A 158 -8.31 -16.83 7.28
N VAL A 159 -7.63 -17.18 6.19
CA VAL A 159 -6.52 -18.15 6.20
C VAL A 159 -5.41 -17.66 7.14
N ASN A 160 -5.00 -16.40 7.03
CA ASN A 160 -3.99 -15.81 7.90
C ASN A 160 -4.46 -15.76 9.38
N LYS A 161 -5.73 -15.45 9.63
CA LYS A 161 -6.35 -15.48 10.98
C LYS A 161 -6.21 -16.86 11.63
N ARG A 162 -6.59 -17.91 10.91
CA ARG A 162 -6.47 -19.29 11.43
C ARG A 162 -5.01 -19.69 11.67
N ALA A 163 -4.11 -19.32 10.77
CA ALA A 163 -2.69 -19.63 10.88
C ALA A 163 -2.01 -19.00 12.12
N LEU A 164 -2.54 -17.89 12.65
CA LEU A 164 -2.04 -17.27 13.89
C LEU A 164 -2.36 -18.08 15.14
N GLY A 165 -3.45 -18.88 15.15
CA GLY A 165 -3.82 -19.75 16.26
C GLY A 165 -4.27 -19.00 17.53
N ILE A 166 -4.77 -17.76 17.42
CA ILE A 166 -5.26 -16.95 18.55
C ILE A 166 -6.77 -16.74 18.40
N PRO A 167 -7.60 -17.24 19.34
CA PRO A 167 -9.06 -17.27 19.19
C PRO A 167 -9.73 -15.89 19.02
N HIS A 168 -9.26 -14.86 19.71
CA HIS A 168 -9.88 -13.52 19.67
C HIS A 168 -9.43 -12.66 18.47
N VAL A 169 -8.46 -13.12 17.67
CA VAL A 169 -8.00 -12.39 16.50
C VAL A 169 -9.10 -12.32 15.44
N THR A 170 -9.48 -11.12 15.05
CA THR A 170 -10.45 -10.88 13.99
C THR A 170 -9.77 -10.93 12.62
N ARG A 171 -10.57 -11.03 11.54
CA ARG A 171 -10.10 -10.95 10.16
C ARG A 171 -9.34 -9.64 9.88
N ASP A 172 -9.82 -8.51 10.42
CA ASP A 172 -9.19 -7.19 10.23
C ASP A 172 -7.87 -7.06 10.99
N MET A 173 -7.78 -7.66 12.19
CA MET A 173 -6.51 -7.78 12.90
C MET A 173 -5.51 -8.63 12.11
N ALA A 174 -5.95 -9.72 11.49
CA ALA A 174 -5.11 -10.57 10.64
C ALA A 174 -4.68 -9.84 9.35
N LYS A 175 -5.57 -9.02 8.75
CA LYS A 175 -5.23 -8.12 7.64
C LYS A 175 -4.13 -7.13 8.06
N THR A 176 -4.28 -6.48 9.18
CA THR A 176 -3.26 -5.54 9.70
C THR A 176 -1.94 -6.26 10.04
N PHE A 177 -2.04 -7.45 10.63
CA PHE A 177 -0.90 -8.29 10.97
C PHE A 177 -0.07 -8.66 9.73
N ILE A 178 -0.71 -9.19 8.67
CA ILE A 178 0.03 -9.67 7.50
C ILE A 178 0.85 -8.56 6.85
N TYR A 179 0.28 -7.38 6.62
CA TYR A 179 1.03 -6.27 6.05
C TYR A 179 2.15 -5.79 6.99
N ALA A 180 1.91 -5.70 8.30
CA ALA A 180 2.95 -5.37 9.26
C ALA A 180 4.09 -6.40 9.25
N PHE A 181 3.75 -7.70 9.22
CA PHE A 181 4.71 -8.80 9.16
C PHE A 181 5.56 -8.76 7.88
N LEU A 182 4.93 -8.55 6.72
CA LEU A 182 5.61 -8.46 5.42
C LEU A 182 6.57 -7.27 5.37
N LEU A 183 6.20 -6.15 5.99
CA LEU A 183 7.06 -4.96 6.09
C LEU A 183 8.11 -5.06 7.21
N GLY A 184 8.21 -6.21 7.90
CA GLY A 184 9.24 -6.47 8.89
C GLY A 184 8.92 -5.91 10.28
N ALA A 185 7.65 -5.80 10.68
CA ALA A 185 7.31 -5.39 12.03
C ALA A 185 7.91 -6.35 13.08
N GLY A 186 8.55 -5.78 14.10
CA GLY A 186 9.07 -6.56 15.23
C GLY A 186 7.96 -7.05 16.17
N ILE A 187 8.28 -8.03 17.01
CA ILE A 187 7.34 -8.64 17.97
C ILE A 187 6.56 -7.63 18.83
N PRO A 188 7.13 -6.52 19.33
CA PRO A 188 6.35 -5.53 20.07
C PRO A 188 5.21 -4.88 19.26
N LYS A 189 5.42 -4.63 17.98
CA LYS A 189 4.37 -4.08 17.10
C LYS A 189 3.31 -5.13 16.79
N ILE A 190 3.72 -6.38 16.55
CA ILE A 190 2.81 -7.51 16.33
C ILE A 190 1.96 -7.76 17.58
N ALA A 191 2.55 -7.76 18.77
CA ALA A 191 1.84 -7.89 20.04
C ALA A 191 0.75 -6.82 20.21
N SER A 192 1.06 -5.57 19.86
CA SER A 192 0.11 -4.45 19.87
C SER A 192 -1.05 -4.67 18.88
N ILE A 193 -0.76 -5.13 17.65
CA ILE A 193 -1.77 -5.40 16.61
C ILE A 193 -2.71 -6.53 17.06
N LEU A 194 -2.14 -7.62 17.58
CA LEU A 194 -2.90 -8.81 18.00
C LEU A 194 -3.50 -8.68 19.40
N LYS A 195 -3.22 -7.58 20.11
CA LYS A 195 -3.66 -7.32 21.51
C LYS A 195 -3.28 -8.45 22.48
N VAL A 196 -2.03 -8.88 22.39
CA VAL A 196 -1.45 -9.97 23.22
C VAL A 196 -0.11 -9.54 23.81
N ASN A 197 0.42 -10.33 24.77
CA ASN A 197 1.77 -10.12 25.27
C ASN A 197 2.83 -10.58 24.24
N ARG A 198 4.11 -10.24 24.50
CA ARG A 198 5.22 -10.54 23.57
C ARG A 198 5.43 -12.05 23.35
N THR A 199 5.26 -12.87 24.39
CA THR A 199 5.43 -14.33 24.29
C THR A 199 4.34 -14.93 23.41
N GLN A 200 3.09 -14.52 23.58
CA GLN A 200 1.97 -14.94 22.73
C GLN A 200 2.15 -14.48 21.28
N ALA A 201 2.62 -13.23 21.08
CA ALA A 201 2.90 -12.72 19.74
C ALA A 201 4.01 -13.51 19.04
N GLN A 202 5.07 -13.90 19.76
CA GLN A 202 6.12 -14.77 19.21
C GLN A 202 5.57 -16.15 18.85
N GLY A 203 4.74 -16.74 19.71
CA GLY A 203 4.04 -18.01 19.44
C GLY A 203 3.18 -17.92 18.18
N ALA A 204 2.39 -16.85 18.05
CA ALA A 204 1.55 -16.62 16.87
C ALA A 204 2.37 -16.49 15.56
N VAL A 205 3.49 -15.78 15.60
CA VAL A 205 4.40 -15.69 14.42
C VAL A 205 4.98 -17.05 14.09
N ASN A 206 5.35 -17.86 15.07
CA ASN A 206 5.86 -19.22 14.83
C ASN A 206 4.77 -20.10 14.21
N ASN A 207 3.55 -20.08 14.77
CA ASN A 207 2.40 -20.81 14.22
C ASN A 207 2.12 -20.40 12.76
N PHE A 208 2.13 -19.10 12.49
CA PHE A 208 1.94 -18.55 11.16
C PHE A 208 3.00 -19.06 10.16
N LEU A 209 4.27 -19.08 10.56
CA LEU A 209 5.35 -19.57 9.73
C LEU A 209 5.23 -21.08 9.43
N GLU A 210 4.73 -21.85 10.38
CA GLU A 210 4.56 -23.31 10.20
C GLU A 210 3.29 -23.65 9.42
N SER A 211 2.23 -22.89 9.59
CA SER A 211 0.90 -23.18 9.01
C SER A 211 0.77 -22.75 7.55
N ILE A 212 1.53 -21.75 7.11
CA ILE A 212 1.49 -21.28 5.72
C ILE A 212 2.56 -22.01 4.90
N ASP A 213 2.10 -22.79 3.94
CA ASP A 213 2.95 -23.56 3.04
C ASP A 213 3.96 -22.66 2.30
N GLY A 214 5.23 -23.09 2.28
CA GLY A 214 6.36 -22.38 1.69
C GLY A 214 6.88 -21.17 2.49
N LEU A 215 6.13 -20.63 3.46
CA LEU A 215 6.51 -19.40 4.17
C LEU A 215 7.73 -19.62 5.08
N LYS A 216 7.77 -20.73 5.80
CA LYS A 216 8.91 -21.08 6.66
C LYS A 216 10.20 -21.23 5.84
N GLU A 217 10.13 -21.91 4.71
CA GLU A 217 11.27 -22.07 3.81
C GLU A 217 11.74 -20.70 3.28
N LEU A 218 10.82 -19.87 2.81
CA LEU A 218 11.10 -18.52 2.34
C LEU A 218 11.82 -17.71 3.44
N LYS A 219 11.25 -17.65 4.65
CA LYS A 219 11.78 -16.82 5.76
C LYS A 219 13.04 -17.36 6.39
N LYS A 220 13.20 -18.66 6.54
CA LYS A 220 14.29 -19.27 7.32
C LYS A 220 15.46 -19.76 6.44
N LYS A 221 15.24 -19.98 5.13
CA LYS A 221 16.28 -20.48 4.22
C LYS A 221 16.58 -19.48 3.09
N LYS A 222 15.58 -19.12 2.27
CA LYS A 222 15.79 -18.29 1.07
C LYS A 222 16.24 -16.86 1.43
N ILE A 223 15.57 -16.20 2.36
CA ILE A 223 15.88 -14.80 2.74
C ILE A 223 17.30 -14.67 3.35
N PRO A 224 17.73 -15.47 4.34
CA PRO A 224 19.10 -15.41 4.83
C PRO A 224 20.17 -15.70 3.76
N HIS A 225 19.88 -16.62 2.83
CA HIS A 225 20.79 -16.88 1.71
C HIS A 225 20.92 -15.66 0.79
N ILE A 226 19.80 -15.01 0.42
CA ILE A 226 19.77 -13.80 -0.38
C ILE A 226 20.53 -12.67 0.32
N ALA A 227 20.30 -12.46 1.62
CA ALA A 227 20.95 -11.42 2.40
C ALA A 227 22.49 -11.61 2.42
N ARG A 228 22.97 -12.84 2.57
CA ARG A 228 24.41 -13.16 2.50
C ARG A 228 25.00 -12.91 1.10
N ARG A 229 24.25 -13.23 0.04
CA ARG A 229 24.64 -12.94 -1.35
C ARG A 229 24.63 -11.45 -1.66
N GLY A 230 23.87 -10.64 -0.89
CA GLY A 230 23.77 -9.18 -1.03
C GLY A 230 22.81 -8.69 -2.11
N TYR A 231 22.14 -9.58 -2.86
CA TYR A 231 21.15 -9.23 -3.87
C TYR A 231 20.16 -10.38 -4.12
N PHE A 232 18.97 -10.03 -4.64
CA PHE A 232 18.04 -10.98 -5.26
C PHE A 232 17.85 -10.64 -6.74
N THR A 233 17.31 -11.58 -7.51
CA THR A 233 16.90 -11.37 -8.90
C THR A 233 15.42 -11.03 -8.91
N GLY A 234 15.06 -9.88 -9.49
CA GLY A 234 13.66 -9.45 -9.68
C GLY A 234 12.97 -10.27 -10.76
N LEU A 235 11.64 -10.08 -10.89
CA LEU A 235 10.81 -10.75 -11.92
C LEU A 235 11.27 -10.45 -13.36
N ASP A 236 11.89 -9.29 -13.56
CA ASP A 236 12.46 -8.83 -14.84
C ASP A 236 13.93 -9.27 -15.05
N GLY A 237 14.46 -10.15 -14.21
CA GLY A 237 15.84 -10.65 -14.29
C GLY A 237 16.91 -9.71 -13.73
N ARG A 238 16.57 -8.47 -13.32
CA ARG A 238 17.55 -7.53 -12.77
C ARG A 238 18.00 -7.93 -11.37
N LYS A 239 19.27 -7.69 -11.07
CA LYS A 239 19.84 -7.86 -9.72
C LYS A 239 19.50 -6.63 -8.87
N VAL A 240 18.83 -6.84 -7.75
CA VAL A 240 18.43 -5.81 -6.79
C VAL A 240 19.25 -5.97 -5.52
N LYS A 241 20.05 -4.97 -5.18
CA LYS A 241 20.92 -4.98 -3.99
C LYS A 241 20.08 -4.97 -2.71
N VAL A 242 20.42 -5.80 -1.75
CA VAL A 242 19.72 -5.94 -0.46
C VAL A 242 20.50 -5.19 0.63
N PRO A 243 19.87 -4.23 1.34
CA PRO A 243 20.55 -3.49 2.42
C PRO A 243 20.90 -4.37 3.63
N ASN A 244 20.00 -5.27 4.02
CA ASN A 244 20.18 -6.22 5.13
C ASN A 244 19.06 -7.29 5.08
N GLU A 245 19.21 -8.35 5.89
CA GLU A 245 18.27 -9.47 5.96
C GLU A 245 16.85 -9.01 6.33
N HIS A 246 16.73 -8.12 7.31
CA HIS A 246 15.45 -7.63 7.80
C HIS A 246 14.59 -6.97 6.70
N LYS A 247 15.21 -6.25 5.77
CA LYS A 247 14.53 -5.56 4.66
C LYS A 247 14.33 -6.44 3.42
N THR A 248 14.89 -7.64 3.39
CA THR A 248 14.91 -8.47 2.17
C THR A 248 13.51 -8.85 1.70
N LEU A 249 12.65 -9.39 2.58
CA LEU A 249 11.29 -9.79 2.17
C LEU A 249 10.48 -8.59 1.65
N ALA A 250 10.41 -7.51 2.44
CA ALA A 250 9.73 -6.28 2.03
C ALA A 250 10.26 -5.76 0.69
N GLY A 251 11.58 -5.83 0.50
CA GLY A 251 12.22 -5.43 -0.75
C GLY A 251 11.84 -6.29 -1.94
N MET A 252 11.76 -7.61 -1.78
CA MET A 252 11.32 -8.52 -2.84
C MET A 252 9.86 -8.28 -3.23
N LEU A 253 8.98 -8.06 -2.25
CA LEU A 253 7.56 -7.78 -2.50
C LEU A 253 7.37 -6.44 -3.21
N GLN A 254 8.00 -5.37 -2.72
CA GLN A 254 7.92 -4.05 -3.34
C GLN A 254 8.57 -4.00 -4.73
N ASN A 255 9.65 -4.75 -4.94
CA ASN A 255 10.24 -4.86 -6.27
C ASN A 255 9.33 -5.61 -7.23
N GLY A 256 8.77 -6.76 -6.81
CA GLY A 256 7.83 -7.52 -7.63
C GLY A 256 6.61 -6.67 -8.02
N GLU A 257 6.01 -5.96 -7.07
CA GLU A 257 4.94 -4.99 -7.31
C GLU A 257 5.37 -3.93 -8.34
N SER A 258 6.51 -3.27 -8.12
CA SER A 258 7.01 -2.22 -9.02
C SER A 258 7.27 -2.72 -10.44
N VAL A 259 7.80 -3.94 -10.60
CA VAL A 259 8.03 -4.56 -11.92
C VAL A 259 6.70 -4.84 -12.60
N VAL A 260 5.77 -5.51 -11.92
CA VAL A 260 4.45 -5.85 -12.46
C VAL A 260 3.71 -4.58 -12.91
N VAL A 261 3.61 -3.56 -12.04
CA VAL A 261 2.86 -2.33 -12.34
C VAL A 261 3.47 -1.58 -13.52
N LYS A 262 4.78 -1.46 -13.62
CA LYS A 262 5.44 -0.80 -14.76
C LYS A 262 5.20 -1.53 -16.08
N HIS A 263 5.31 -2.86 -16.10
CA HIS A 263 4.97 -3.65 -17.27
C HIS A 263 3.50 -3.52 -17.63
N TRP A 264 2.61 -3.54 -16.64
CA TRP A 264 1.18 -3.38 -16.85
C TRP A 264 0.82 -2.00 -17.43
N VAL A 265 1.39 -0.92 -16.91
CA VAL A 265 1.17 0.42 -17.46
C VAL A 265 1.62 0.51 -18.93
N LEU A 266 2.76 -0.07 -19.28
CA LEU A 266 3.23 -0.10 -20.65
C LEU A 266 2.32 -0.93 -21.57
N GLU A 267 1.85 -2.07 -21.10
CA GLU A 267 0.98 -2.97 -21.88
C GLU A 267 -0.40 -2.36 -22.16
N TRP A 268 -1.09 -1.88 -21.11
CA TRP A 268 -2.41 -1.30 -21.33
C TRP A 268 -2.37 0.01 -22.11
N LYS A 269 -1.32 0.84 -21.88
CA LYS A 269 -1.15 2.08 -22.62
C LYS A 269 -0.99 1.82 -24.12
N LYS A 270 -0.10 0.90 -24.50
CA LYS A 270 0.07 0.49 -25.91
C LYS A 270 -1.23 -0.06 -26.52
N ALA A 271 -1.98 -0.86 -25.75
CA ALA A 271 -3.24 -1.43 -26.23
C ALA A 271 -4.31 -0.34 -26.43
N ALA A 272 -4.44 0.60 -25.49
CA ALA A 272 -5.36 1.72 -25.59
C ALA A 272 -5.03 2.66 -26.76
N GLU A 273 -3.74 2.99 -26.94
CA GLU A 273 -3.25 3.79 -28.07
C GLU A 273 -3.52 3.11 -29.42
N LYS A 274 -3.33 1.78 -29.50
CA LYS A 274 -3.62 0.98 -30.71
C LYS A 274 -5.11 1.00 -31.06
N GLU A 275 -5.99 1.05 -30.06
CA GLU A 275 -7.43 1.18 -30.28
C GLU A 275 -7.89 2.62 -30.51
N GLY A 276 -6.97 3.59 -30.48
CA GLY A 276 -7.27 5.01 -30.69
C GLY A 276 -8.07 5.64 -29.56
N LEU A 277 -7.99 5.12 -28.32
CA LEU A 277 -8.68 5.70 -27.20
C LEU A 277 -8.06 7.05 -26.80
N ASP A 278 -8.91 8.04 -26.52
CA ASP A 278 -8.49 9.32 -25.95
C ASP A 278 -8.41 9.17 -24.42
N PHE A 279 -7.22 9.31 -23.86
CA PHE A 279 -6.97 9.23 -22.44
C PHE A 279 -5.75 10.04 -22.01
N LYS A 280 -5.74 10.49 -20.76
CA LYS A 280 -4.59 11.12 -20.13
C LYS A 280 -4.20 10.34 -18.88
N LEU A 281 -2.99 9.78 -18.86
CA LEU A 281 -2.42 9.19 -17.64
C LEU A 281 -2.10 10.32 -16.66
N ILE A 282 -2.81 10.35 -15.54
CA ILE A 282 -2.72 11.43 -14.54
C ILE A 282 -1.68 11.09 -13.48
N ASP A 283 -1.75 9.88 -12.91
CA ASP A 283 -0.86 9.47 -11.83
C ASP A 283 -0.62 7.96 -11.81
N ILE A 284 0.52 7.57 -11.20
CA ILE A 284 0.89 6.18 -10.89
C ILE A 284 1.40 6.16 -9.46
N VAL A 285 0.60 5.68 -8.53
CA VAL A 285 0.95 5.62 -7.10
C VAL A 285 1.08 4.17 -6.66
N HIS A 286 2.32 3.69 -6.59
CA HIS A 286 2.67 2.32 -6.21
C HIS A 286 2.03 1.24 -7.09
N ASP A 287 0.86 0.77 -6.74
CA ASP A 287 0.04 -0.26 -7.38
C ASP A 287 -1.24 0.30 -8.02
N GLU A 288 -1.48 1.60 -7.89
CA GLU A 288 -2.63 2.32 -8.41
C GLU A 288 -2.26 3.20 -9.62
N VAL A 289 -3.16 3.29 -10.60
CA VAL A 289 -3.09 4.25 -11.70
C VAL A 289 -4.37 5.07 -11.75
N GLN A 290 -4.21 6.39 -12.06
CA GLN A 290 -5.33 7.30 -12.27
C GLN A 290 -5.28 7.83 -13.71
N VAL A 291 -6.39 7.68 -14.45
CA VAL A 291 -6.47 8.03 -15.88
C VAL A 291 -7.72 8.87 -16.13
N GLU A 292 -7.53 10.04 -16.75
CA GLU A 292 -8.65 10.90 -17.20
C GLU A 292 -9.08 10.47 -18.60
N VAL A 293 -10.40 10.38 -18.81
CA VAL A 293 -11.02 10.04 -20.09
C VAL A 293 -12.26 10.89 -20.36
N PRO A 294 -12.61 11.17 -21.64
CA PRO A 294 -13.68 12.11 -21.98
C PRO A 294 -15.10 11.51 -21.87
N SER A 295 -15.26 10.20 -21.79
CA SER A 295 -16.59 9.58 -21.73
C SER A 295 -16.62 8.29 -20.92
N MET A 296 -17.82 7.90 -20.45
CA MET A 296 -18.06 6.65 -19.75
C MET A 296 -17.74 5.43 -20.63
N GLU A 297 -18.06 5.49 -21.92
CA GLU A 297 -17.76 4.40 -22.88
C GLU A 297 -16.25 4.14 -22.97
N ILE A 298 -15.45 5.20 -23.06
CA ILE A 298 -13.98 5.08 -23.06
C ILE A 298 -13.47 4.57 -21.71
N ALA A 299 -14.07 5.01 -20.59
CA ALA A 299 -13.71 4.51 -19.26
C ALA A 299 -13.91 2.99 -19.16
N GLU A 300 -15.08 2.49 -19.53
CA GLU A 300 -15.38 1.06 -19.51
C GLU A 300 -14.47 0.26 -20.46
N ARG A 301 -14.16 0.81 -21.62
CA ARG A 301 -13.26 0.17 -22.57
C ARG A 301 -11.84 0.10 -22.02
N LEU A 302 -11.35 1.19 -21.41
CA LEU A 302 -10.03 1.27 -20.78
C LEU A 302 -9.89 0.24 -19.65
N ILE A 303 -10.91 0.11 -18.80
CA ILE A 303 -10.92 -0.89 -17.71
C ILE A 303 -10.76 -2.31 -18.27
N ARG A 304 -11.46 -2.66 -19.35
CA ARG A 304 -11.30 -3.97 -19.99
C ARG A 304 -9.87 -4.19 -20.50
N ILE A 305 -9.29 -3.19 -21.17
CA ILE A 305 -7.91 -3.23 -21.66
C ILE A 305 -6.91 -3.40 -20.49
N GLN A 306 -7.10 -2.65 -19.40
CA GLN A 306 -6.25 -2.75 -18.21
C GLN A 306 -6.29 -4.15 -17.59
N LYS A 307 -7.48 -4.75 -17.47
CA LYS A 307 -7.68 -6.11 -16.96
C LYS A 307 -7.01 -7.17 -17.84
N GLU A 308 -7.22 -7.11 -19.16
CA GLU A 308 -6.59 -8.02 -20.12
C GLU A 308 -5.05 -7.88 -20.13
N SER A 309 -4.57 -6.64 -20.02
CA SER A 309 -3.14 -6.36 -19.97
C SER A 309 -2.47 -6.91 -18.70
N MET A 310 -3.17 -6.91 -17.56
CA MET A 310 -2.65 -7.52 -16.33
C MET A 310 -2.44 -9.03 -16.49
N ASN A 311 -3.34 -9.73 -17.20
CA ASN A 311 -3.17 -11.15 -17.50
C ASN A 311 -1.95 -11.39 -18.42
N ARG A 312 -1.77 -10.58 -19.46
CA ARG A 312 -0.59 -10.68 -20.33
C ARG A 312 0.72 -10.44 -19.55
N VAL A 313 0.75 -9.47 -18.66
CA VAL A 313 1.92 -9.20 -17.81
C VAL A 313 2.22 -10.37 -16.88
N ARG A 314 1.19 -10.98 -16.29
CA ARG A 314 1.34 -12.19 -15.48
C ARG A 314 2.05 -13.29 -16.27
N ASP A 315 1.62 -13.54 -17.51
CA ASP A 315 2.18 -14.58 -18.36
C ASP A 315 3.61 -14.23 -18.83
N ASN A 316 3.85 -12.99 -19.24
CA ASN A 316 5.17 -12.52 -19.68
C ASN A 316 6.24 -12.53 -18.56
N LEU A 317 5.85 -12.32 -17.32
CA LEU A 317 6.73 -12.33 -16.15
C LEU A 317 6.73 -13.70 -15.43
N ASP A 318 6.03 -14.69 -15.96
CA ASP A 318 5.89 -16.05 -15.37
C ASP A 318 5.50 -15.99 -13.88
N VAL A 319 4.53 -15.13 -13.53
CA VAL A 319 4.07 -15.03 -12.15
C VAL A 319 3.13 -16.18 -11.84
N PHE A 320 3.49 -17.01 -10.86
CA PHE A 320 2.75 -18.20 -10.45
C PHE A 320 1.30 -17.90 -10.03
N CYS A 321 1.10 -16.80 -9.28
CA CYS A 321 -0.23 -16.37 -8.85
C CYS A 321 -0.93 -15.56 -9.95
N PRO A 322 -2.22 -15.82 -10.25
CA PRO A 322 -3.00 -14.94 -11.11
C PRO A 322 -2.99 -13.51 -10.58
N LEU A 323 -2.81 -12.54 -11.46
CA LEU A 323 -2.86 -11.12 -11.15
C LEU A 323 -4.25 -10.58 -11.49
N ALA A 324 -4.72 -9.58 -10.75
CA ALA A 324 -6.01 -8.96 -10.97
C ALA A 324 -5.93 -7.44 -10.71
N VAL A 325 -6.90 -6.72 -11.25
CA VAL A 325 -7.09 -5.29 -11.00
C VAL A 325 -8.53 -5.02 -10.58
N SER A 326 -8.69 -4.02 -9.71
CA SER A 326 -9.97 -3.43 -9.32
C SER A 326 -10.05 -2.03 -9.87
N SER A 327 -11.18 -1.60 -10.40
CA SER A 327 -11.32 -0.28 -11.01
C SER A 327 -12.62 0.39 -10.59
N ASP A 328 -12.52 1.69 -10.29
CA ASP A 328 -13.63 2.56 -10.01
C ASP A 328 -13.64 3.75 -10.97
N ILE A 329 -14.83 4.27 -11.29
CA ILE A 329 -15.03 5.44 -12.15
C ILE A 329 -15.67 6.55 -11.33
N GLY A 330 -15.08 7.74 -11.38
CA GLY A 330 -15.58 8.90 -10.65
C GLY A 330 -15.21 10.21 -11.35
N ARG A 331 -15.30 11.31 -10.60
CA ARG A 331 -14.89 12.66 -11.04
C ARG A 331 -13.64 13.15 -10.32
N ASN A 332 -13.25 12.47 -9.26
CA ASN A 332 -12.12 12.85 -8.41
C ASN A 332 -11.52 11.62 -7.73
N TRP A 333 -10.34 11.79 -7.18
CA TRP A 333 -9.60 10.67 -6.58
C TRP A 333 -10.22 10.10 -5.29
N TYR A 334 -11.16 10.81 -4.66
CA TYR A 334 -11.92 10.26 -3.54
C TYR A 334 -12.94 9.19 -3.98
N GLU A 335 -13.49 9.35 -5.18
CA GLU A 335 -14.48 8.43 -5.76
C GLU A 335 -13.84 7.20 -6.41
N THR A 336 -12.55 7.24 -6.69
CA THR A 336 -11.82 6.19 -7.42
C THR A 336 -10.78 5.45 -6.57
N HIS A 337 -10.94 5.50 -5.21
CA HIS A 337 -9.99 4.83 -4.30
C HIS A 337 -10.65 4.32 -3.02
#